data_a4fd7fcf45d252c030f7c9966d23780f
#
_entry.id   a4fd7fcf45d252c030f7c9966d23780f
#
_cell.length_a   1.000
_cell.length_b   1.000
_cell.length_c   1.000
_cell.angle_alpha   90.00
_cell.angle_beta   90.00
_cell.angle_gamma   90.00
#
_symmetry.space_group_name_H-M   'P 1'
#
loop_
_entity.id
_entity.type
_entity.pdbx_description
1 polymer ?
#
loop_
_entity_poly.entity_id
_entity_poly.type
_entity_poly.pdbx_seq_one_letter_code
_entity_poly.pdbx_strand_id
1 'polypeptide(L)'
;MKLKINSLVLGCILSCSALMGQESSLESSARKWITENSSSLGVQNFSQFKLNFVRKSSSGETLRFQQLMKEIQVFQSELVVHFNKNGGISYTSAESFKKDIKEINVIPSFASSDALAKAHQASHTKGRITHEETKLYVYLTDSGDTKLVYRVLTSSFENPGSWETIIDAQTGEVISVKDVAYYYKEKEKNPEKKSNKKNTKAKKVLVSGTGYIFNPDPLSKMQVAYAGQYVDNNDATNASLDAARTLVTIPELDLTAGVYKLKGSYAEIKDLETPSTGLFTQTTNQFLFNRNDQGFEAVNAYWHIDNSLRYINQTLNIDCKPLTNAGILWFDPHGLDGDDNSYYSNGQLVFGEGGVDDAEDADVVLHELGHGIHDWLTNGSLSQVQGLSEGCGDYWAQSYSRSLNQWPSSSAAYNWMFSWDGHNEYWSGRITNYTVLYPGSGSIHTRGQIWASALMRIYDKIGKAKTDRAFLEGISMTSSSTNQQSAAIAVRQAAIDMLGTFGFTCADIAQMTQEFNAAGYVLPAYTCLLAVDEAEKKNNIAIYPNPVSDILTVSMKINKDEKAEIYNMEGRKVMETTIGKGKNTINVSHLQIGDYLLRIKGLEVSTKFIKK
;
A
#
# COMPACT_ATOMS: atom_id res chain seq x y z
N MET A 1 -43.34 66.49 -6.62
CA MET A 1 -41.93 66.36 -6.39
C MET A 1 -41.51 64.90 -6.82
N LYS A 2 -40.90 64.78 -8.01
CA LYS A 2 -40.61 63.54 -8.66
C LYS A 2 -39.15 63.16 -8.31
N LEU A 3 -38.94 62.11 -7.57
CA LEU A 3 -37.59 61.51 -7.38
C LEU A 3 -37.35 60.49 -8.50
N LYS A 4 -36.35 60.75 -9.30
CA LYS A 4 -35.82 59.79 -10.28
C LYS A 4 -34.95 58.80 -9.55
N ILE A 5 -35.30 57.52 -9.60
CA ILE A 5 -34.41 56.41 -9.21
C ILE A 5 -33.72 55.97 -10.49
N ASN A 6 -32.43 56.24 -10.58
CA ASN A 6 -31.56 55.68 -11.61
C ASN A 6 -31.26 54.22 -11.27
N SER A 7 -31.83 53.33 -12.07
CA SER A 7 -31.46 51.91 -12.04
C SER A 7 -30.08 51.72 -12.68
N LEU A 8 -29.06 51.53 -11.88
CA LEU A 8 -27.77 51.05 -12.33
C LEU A 8 -27.86 49.52 -12.32
N VAL A 9 -28.23 48.94 -13.47
CA VAL A 9 -28.08 47.49 -13.70
C VAL A 9 -26.60 47.25 -13.99
N LEU A 10 -25.81 46.99 -12.93
CA LEU A 10 -24.46 46.47 -13.06
C LEU A 10 -24.58 44.99 -13.39
N GLY A 11 -24.43 44.68 -14.67
CA GLY A 11 -24.34 43.29 -15.12
C GLY A 11 -23.15 42.61 -14.50
N CYS A 12 -23.36 41.86 -13.42
CA CYS A 12 -22.44 40.80 -12.99
C CYS A 12 -22.48 39.73 -14.07
N ILE A 13 -21.64 39.91 -15.09
CA ILE A 13 -21.14 38.77 -15.85
C ILE A 13 -20.29 37.99 -14.86
N LEU A 14 -20.92 37.08 -14.13
CA LEU A 14 -20.22 35.99 -13.52
C LEU A 14 -19.60 35.21 -14.68
N SER A 15 -18.35 35.54 -14.99
CA SER A 15 -17.47 34.60 -15.63
C SER A 15 -17.43 33.37 -14.73
N CYS A 16 -18.23 32.37 -15.04
CA CYS A 16 -17.95 30.99 -14.70
C CYS A 16 -16.64 30.66 -15.41
N SER A 17 -15.52 31.19 -14.87
CA SER A 17 -14.24 30.60 -15.07
C SER A 17 -14.36 29.23 -14.36
N ALA A 18 -14.64 28.20 -15.18
CA ALA A 18 -14.40 26.84 -14.79
C ALA A 18 -13.05 26.87 -14.06
N LEU A 19 -13.03 26.44 -12.79
CA LEU A 19 -11.82 26.03 -12.12
C LEU A 19 -11.32 24.78 -12.87
N MET A 20 -10.77 25.00 -14.06
CA MET A 20 -9.77 24.13 -14.65
C MET A 20 -8.58 24.30 -13.70
N GLY A 21 -8.44 23.36 -12.76
CA GLY A 21 -7.24 23.30 -11.95
C GLY A 21 -6.07 23.34 -12.90
N GLN A 22 -5.12 24.25 -12.69
CA GLN A 22 -3.94 24.37 -13.52
C GLN A 22 -3.25 23.02 -13.52
N GLU A 23 -3.19 22.35 -14.68
CA GLU A 23 -2.56 21.04 -14.84
C GLU A 23 -1.12 21.10 -14.32
N SER A 24 -0.75 20.20 -13.41
CA SER A 24 0.60 20.19 -12.87
C SER A 24 1.61 19.83 -13.96
N SER A 25 2.85 20.30 -13.85
CA SER A 25 3.90 19.95 -14.82
C SER A 25 4.13 18.44 -14.93
N LEU A 26 3.90 17.69 -13.86
CA LEU A 26 4.01 16.22 -13.84
C LEU A 26 2.81 15.56 -14.53
N GLU A 27 1.60 16.09 -14.36
CA GLU A 27 0.43 15.61 -15.10
C GLU A 27 0.61 15.79 -16.60
N SER A 28 1.05 16.97 -17.05
CA SER A 28 1.35 17.24 -18.47
C SER A 28 2.40 16.26 -19.00
N SER A 29 3.45 15.96 -18.21
CA SER A 29 4.48 14.99 -18.57
C SER A 29 3.94 13.57 -18.65
N ALA A 30 3.07 13.17 -17.72
CA ALA A 30 2.41 11.86 -17.73
C ALA A 30 1.48 11.72 -18.94
N ARG A 31 0.67 12.73 -19.25
CA ARG A 31 -0.22 12.76 -20.44
C ARG A 31 0.56 12.69 -21.74
N LYS A 32 1.70 13.37 -21.81
CA LYS A 32 2.63 13.27 -22.95
C LYS A 32 3.14 11.84 -23.09
N TRP A 33 3.59 11.20 -22.00
CA TRP A 33 4.03 9.81 -22.02
C TRP A 33 2.92 8.87 -22.49
N ILE A 34 1.67 9.02 -22.00
CA ILE A 34 0.52 8.22 -22.44
C ILE A 34 0.31 8.39 -23.95
N THR A 35 0.38 9.64 -24.46
CA THR A 35 0.20 9.94 -25.89
C THR A 35 1.30 9.31 -26.75
N GLU A 36 2.56 9.46 -26.35
CA GLU A 36 3.73 8.92 -27.06
C GLU A 36 3.74 7.38 -27.08
N ASN A 37 3.18 6.74 -26.05
CA ASN A 37 3.10 5.29 -25.94
C ASN A 37 1.73 4.71 -26.34
N SER A 38 0.77 5.53 -26.82
CA SER A 38 -0.58 5.11 -27.14
C SER A 38 -0.66 3.92 -28.09
N SER A 39 0.18 3.88 -29.11
CA SER A 39 0.24 2.76 -30.07
C SER A 39 0.74 1.47 -29.43
N SER A 40 1.81 1.53 -28.63
CA SER A 40 2.36 0.35 -27.95
C SER A 40 1.44 -0.18 -26.83
N LEU A 41 0.72 0.72 -26.18
CA LEU A 41 -0.30 0.38 -25.18
C LEU A 41 -1.59 -0.17 -25.80
N GLY A 42 -1.83 0.05 -27.09
CA GLY A 42 -3.07 -0.32 -27.76
C GLY A 42 -4.25 0.58 -27.36
N VAL A 43 -4.00 1.86 -27.13
CA VAL A 43 -5.04 2.83 -26.75
C VAL A 43 -5.99 3.06 -27.93
N GLN A 44 -7.30 2.81 -27.71
CA GLN A 44 -8.34 3.03 -28.69
C GLN A 44 -8.70 4.53 -28.77
N ASN A 45 -9.14 5.00 -29.95
CA ASN A 45 -9.47 6.41 -30.20
C ASN A 45 -10.61 6.96 -29.31
N PHE A 46 -11.47 6.09 -28.80
CA PHE A 46 -12.56 6.45 -27.89
C PHE A 46 -12.17 6.42 -26.42
N SER A 47 -10.99 5.90 -26.07
CA SER A 47 -10.49 5.86 -24.70
C SER A 47 -10.05 7.24 -24.22
N GLN A 48 -10.54 7.65 -23.09
CA GLN A 48 -10.15 8.85 -22.38
C GLN A 48 -9.45 8.48 -21.08
N PHE A 49 -8.58 9.37 -20.58
CA PHE A 49 -7.87 9.18 -19.34
C PHE A 49 -8.12 10.34 -18.37
N LYS A 50 -8.75 10.03 -17.25
CA LYS A 50 -8.97 10.99 -16.17
C LYS A 50 -7.93 10.77 -15.07
N LEU A 51 -7.21 11.82 -14.68
CA LEU A 51 -6.40 11.77 -13.47
C LEU A 51 -7.31 11.52 -12.27
N ASN A 52 -7.20 10.35 -11.66
CA ASN A 52 -8.08 9.89 -10.58
C ASN A 52 -7.46 10.09 -9.21
N PHE A 53 -6.15 9.94 -9.11
CA PHE A 53 -5.44 10.02 -7.84
C PHE A 53 -3.99 10.45 -8.02
N VAL A 54 -3.48 11.24 -7.08
CA VAL A 54 -2.08 11.65 -6.98
C VAL A 54 -1.59 11.35 -5.58
N ARG A 55 -0.54 10.55 -5.48
CA ARG A 55 0.14 10.25 -4.23
C ARG A 55 1.51 10.90 -4.21
N LYS A 56 1.73 11.82 -3.28
CA LYS A 56 3.06 12.36 -2.96
C LYS A 56 3.68 11.51 -1.86
N SER A 57 4.92 11.09 -2.05
CA SER A 57 5.56 10.14 -1.17
C SER A 57 7.06 10.36 -1.04
N SER A 58 7.71 9.51 -0.25
CA SER A 58 9.16 9.55 -0.04
C SER A 58 9.98 9.16 -1.27
N SER A 59 9.45 8.33 -2.16
CA SER A 59 10.07 7.93 -3.43
C SER A 59 9.84 8.96 -4.54
N GLY A 60 8.74 9.72 -4.47
CA GLY A 60 8.38 10.69 -5.51
C GLY A 60 6.88 10.98 -5.56
N GLU A 61 6.33 11.00 -6.76
CA GLU A 61 4.91 11.30 -6.98
C GLU A 61 4.30 10.29 -7.96
N THR A 62 3.26 9.56 -7.51
CA THR A 62 2.54 8.57 -8.32
C THR A 62 1.23 9.15 -8.82
N LEU A 63 1.01 9.15 -10.12
CA LEU A 63 -0.22 9.59 -10.79
C LEU A 63 -0.97 8.38 -11.33
N ARG A 64 -2.29 8.28 -11.03
CA ARG A 64 -3.18 7.21 -11.50
C ARG A 64 -4.21 7.77 -12.45
N PHE A 65 -4.28 7.22 -13.65
CA PHE A 65 -5.20 7.64 -14.70
C PHE A 65 -6.22 6.54 -14.97
N GLN A 66 -7.46 6.81 -14.58
CA GLN A 66 -8.60 5.94 -14.86
C GLN A 66 -8.95 5.99 -16.34
N GLN A 67 -9.07 4.83 -17.00
CA GLN A 67 -9.62 4.73 -18.35
C GLN A 67 -11.13 5.00 -18.34
N LEU A 68 -11.59 5.83 -19.27
CA LEU A 68 -13.02 6.14 -19.47
C LEU A 68 -13.43 5.82 -20.91
N MET A 69 -14.71 5.50 -21.06
CA MET A 69 -15.45 5.50 -22.34
C MET A 69 -16.68 6.37 -22.20
N LYS A 70 -16.75 7.49 -22.94
CA LYS A 70 -17.88 8.44 -22.88
C LYS A 70 -18.23 8.81 -21.42
N GLU A 71 -17.23 9.21 -20.64
CA GLU A 71 -17.30 9.57 -19.21
C GLU A 71 -17.58 8.40 -18.24
N ILE A 72 -17.89 7.19 -18.71
CA ILE A 72 -18.07 6.01 -17.85
C ILE A 72 -16.73 5.33 -17.63
N GLN A 73 -16.44 5.01 -16.38
CA GLN A 73 -15.20 4.30 -15.99
C GLN A 73 -15.17 2.89 -16.58
N VAL A 74 -14.01 2.49 -17.11
CA VAL A 74 -13.74 1.09 -17.45
C VAL A 74 -13.31 0.38 -16.17
N PHE A 75 -14.01 -0.69 -15.83
CA PHE A 75 -13.82 -1.41 -14.58
C PHE A 75 -12.40 -1.97 -14.45
N GLN A 76 -11.76 -1.71 -13.33
CA GLN A 76 -10.37 -2.12 -13.03
C GLN A 76 -9.40 -1.82 -14.17
N SER A 77 -9.50 -0.63 -14.79
CA SER A 77 -8.61 -0.21 -15.86
C SER A 77 -7.97 1.13 -15.57
N GLU A 78 -6.66 1.11 -15.38
CA GLU A 78 -5.89 2.32 -15.12
C GLU A 78 -4.48 2.26 -15.73
N LEU A 79 -3.87 3.44 -15.87
CA LEU A 79 -2.44 3.63 -16.12
C LEU A 79 -1.82 4.30 -14.90
N VAL A 80 -0.69 3.80 -14.46
CA VAL A 80 0.09 4.37 -13.34
C VAL A 80 1.41 4.91 -13.85
N VAL A 81 1.72 6.16 -13.50
CA VAL A 81 3.00 6.81 -13.83
C VAL A 81 3.62 7.35 -12.55
N HIS A 82 4.81 6.88 -12.21
CA HIS A 82 5.56 7.34 -11.06
C HIS A 82 6.74 8.20 -11.48
N PHE A 83 6.86 9.35 -10.85
CA PHE A 83 7.95 10.30 -11.02
C PHE A 83 8.82 10.28 -9.76
N ASN A 84 10.13 10.14 -9.94
CA ASN A 84 11.07 10.33 -8.84
C ASN A 84 11.16 11.81 -8.41
N LYS A 85 11.88 12.07 -7.35
CA LYS A 85 12.04 13.44 -6.79
C LYS A 85 12.65 14.47 -7.75
N ASN A 86 13.33 14.01 -8.81
CA ASN A 86 13.90 14.88 -9.83
C ASN A 86 12.91 15.16 -10.98
N GLY A 87 11.68 14.66 -10.91
CA GLY A 87 10.64 14.83 -11.91
C GLY A 87 10.80 13.94 -13.15
N GLY A 88 11.69 12.97 -13.12
CA GLY A 88 11.82 11.94 -14.16
C GLY A 88 10.87 10.77 -13.92
N ILE A 89 10.27 10.21 -14.97
CA ILE A 89 9.49 8.97 -14.89
C ILE A 89 10.45 7.83 -14.53
N SER A 90 10.22 7.18 -13.39
CA SER A 90 11.05 6.07 -12.91
C SER A 90 10.32 4.72 -12.92
N TYR A 91 8.98 4.73 -12.92
CA TYR A 91 8.18 3.52 -13.05
C TYR A 91 6.85 3.80 -13.73
N THR A 92 6.34 2.82 -14.48
CA THR A 92 5.00 2.86 -15.09
C THR A 92 4.35 1.49 -15.02
N SER A 93 3.02 1.45 -14.82
CA SER A 93 2.22 0.23 -14.93
C SER A 93 1.03 0.44 -15.84
N ALA A 94 0.85 -0.49 -16.78
CA ALA A 94 -0.30 -0.57 -17.68
C ALA A 94 -0.95 -1.97 -17.62
N GLU A 95 -0.64 -2.77 -16.61
CA GLU A 95 -1.08 -4.16 -16.51
C GLU A 95 -2.59 -4.30 -16.36
N SER A 96 -3.24 -3.32 -15.71
CA SER A 96 -4.70 -3.27 -15.58
C SER A 96 -5.40 -2.60 -16.76
N PHE A 97 -4.67 -1.93 -17.67
CA PHE A 97 -5.27 -1.25 -18.82
C PHE A 97 -6.00 -2.21 -19.76
N LYS A 98 -7.27 -1.92 -20.08
CA LYS A 98 -8.13 -2.77 -20.93
C LYS A 98 -8.05 -2.33 -22.40
N LYS A 99 -7.06 -2.85 -23.13
CA LYS A 99 -6.82 -2.52 -24.56
C LYS A 99 -7.84 -3.15 -25.50
N ASP A 100 -8.54 -4.24 -25.10
CA ASP A 100 -9.40 -5.03 -25.98
C ASP A 100 -10.90 -4.65 -25.87
N ILE A 101 -11.25 -3.57 -25.15
CA ILE A 101 -12.62 -3.07 -25.07
C ILE A 101 -13.09 -2.53 -26.43
N LYS A 102 -14.38 -2.71 -26.70
CA LYS A 102 -15.07 -2.19 -27.90
C LYS A 102 -15.97 -1.03 -27.51
N GLU A 103 -16.16 -0.06 -28.42
CA GLU A 103 -17.07 1.03 -28.18
C GLU A 103 -18.52 0.52 -28.10
N ILE A 104 -19.24 0.95 -27.05
CA ILE A 104 -20.62 0.56 -26.78
C ILE A 104 -21.51 1.76 -26.47
N ASN A 105 -22.84 1.53 -26.44
CA ASN A 105 -23.78 2.46 -25.83
C ASN A 105 -23.59 2.44 -24.30
N VAL A 106 -23.44 3.63 -23.69
CA VAL A 106 -23.23 3.78 -22.24
C VAL A 106 -24.44 4.34 -21.49
N ILE A 107 -25.63 4.28 -22.10
CA ILE A 107 -26.90 4.66 -21.47
C ILE A 107 -27.56 3.40 -20.95
N PRO A 108 -27.77 3.25 -19.62
CA PRO A 108 -28.42 2.06 -19.07
C PRO A 108 -29.92 2.04 -19.40
N SER A 109 -30.50 0.84 -19.50
CA SER A 109 -31.93 0.64 -19.82
C SER A 109 -32.84 0.64 -18.57
N PHE A 110 -32.29 0.63 -17.37
CA PHE A 110 -33.03 0.69 -16.10
C PHE A 110 -32.21 1.39 -15.00
N ALA A 111 -32.86 1.72 -13.89
CA ALA A 111 -32.24 2.51 -12.81
C ALA A 111 -31.29 1.68 -11.93
N SER A 112 -30.35 2.36 -11.27
CA SER A 112 -29.42 1.74 -10.31
C SER A 112 -30.13 1.10 -9.10
N SER A 113 -31.29 1.63 -8.70
CA SER A 113 -32.14 1.05 -7.66
C SER A 113 -32.65 -0.36 -8.01
N ASP A 114 -32.96 -0.59 -9.28
CA ASP A 114 -33.42 -1.89 -9.73
C ASP A 114 -32.27 -2.89 -9.80
N ALA A 115 -31.05 -2.40 -10.16
CA ALA A 115 -29.84 -3.20 -10.09
C ALA A 115 -29.53 -3.62 -8.64
N LEU A 116 -29.65 -2.68 -7.69
CA LEU A 116 -29.46 -2.96 -6.28
C LEU A 116 -30.42 -4.02 -5.75
N ALA A 117 -31.72 -3.91 -6.08
CA ALA A 117 -32.71 -4.92 -5.67
C ALA A 117 -32.39 -6.32 -6.24
N LYS A 118 -31.93 -6.38 -7.50
CA LYS A 118 -31.47 -7.65 -8.12
C LYS A 118 -30.23 -8.19 -7.42
N ALA A 119 -29.27 -7.34 -7.05
CA ALA A 119 -28.07 -7.73 -6.35
C ALA A 119 -28.39 -8.34 -4.98
N HIS A 120 -29.26 -7.69 -4.17
CA HIS A 120 -29.71 -8.23 -2.88
C HIS A 120 -30.34 -9.63 -3.03
N GLN A 121 -31.15 -9.84 -4.06
CA GLN A 121 -31.73 -11.14 -4.35
C GLN A 121 -30.67 -12.18 -4.75
N ALA A 122 -29.73 -11.80 -5.61
CA ALA A 122 -28.73 -12.70 -6.16
C ALA A 122 -27.63 -13.09 -5.15
N SER A 123 -27.24 -12.16 -4.26
CA SER A 123 -26.25 -12.37 -3.19
C SER A 123 -26.88 -12.88 -1.90
N HIS A 124 -28.21 -13.07 -1.85
CA HIS A 124 -28.95 -13.41 -0.64
C HIS A 124 -28.76 -12.39 0.50
N THR A 125 -28.41 -11.14 0.18
CA THR A 125 -28.24 -10.06 1.16
C THR A 125 -29.56 -9.80 1.89
N LYS A 126 -29.54 -9.85 3.21
CA LYS A 126 -30.71 -9.66 4.07
C LYS A 126 -30.33 -9.04 5.41
N GLY A 127 -31.34 -8.58 6.16
CA GLY A 127 -31.14 -8.03 7.49
C GLY A 127 -30.52 -6.63 7.50
N ARG A 128 -29.62 -6.36 8.43
CA ARG A 128 -28.99 -5.05 8.60
C ARG A 128 -27.83 -4.88 7.60
N ILE A 129 -27.99 -3.97 6.64
CA ILE A 129 -26.91 -3.63 5.68
C ILE A 129 -25.79 -2.89 6.42
N THR A 130 -24.57 -3.38 6.29
CA THR A 130 -23.35 -2.78 6.86
C THR A 130 -22.55 -2.01 5.79
N HIS A 131 -22.62 -2.44 4.52
CA HIS A 131 -22.09 -1.71 3.38
C HIS A 131 -22.93 -1.91 2.12
N GLU A 132 -23.06 -0.85 1.31
CA GLU A 132 -23.77 -0.88 0.03
C GLU A 132 -23.23 0.18 -0.92
N GLU A 133 -22.87 -0.23 -2.13
CA GLU A 133 -22.42 0.65 -3.20
C GLU A 133 -22.94 0.15 -4.57
N THR A 134 -23.46 1.04 -5.40
CA THR A 134 -23.86 0.75 -6.79
C THR A 134 -23.20 1.73 -7.73
N LYS A 135 -22.40 1.25 -8.69
CA LYS A 135 -21.74 2.07 -9.71
C LYS A 135 -21.90 1.48 -11.11
N LEU A 136 -21.96 2.38 -12.11
CA LEU A 136 -22.02 2.02 -13.53
C LEU A 136 -20.60 1.96 -14.11
N TYR A 137 -20.31 0.89 -14.88
CA TYR A 137 -19.00 0.66 -15.49
C TYR A 137 -19.13 0.13 -16.92
N VAL A 138 -18.13 0.39 -17.73
CA VAL A 138 -17.81 -0.39 -18.91
C VAL A 138 -17.00 -1.60 -18.44
N TYR A 139 -17.42 -2.80 -18.79
CA TYR A 139 -16.87 -4.05 -18.30
C TYR A 139 -16.44 -4.95 -19.46
N LEU A 140 -15.22 -5.47 -19.40
CA LEU A 140 -14.73 -6.49 -20.31
C LEU A 140 -14.97 -7.86 -19.67
N THR A 141 -15.83 -8.66 -20.28
CA THR A 141 -16.13 -10.02 -19.81
C THR A 141 -14.97 -10.98 -20.08
N ASP A 142 -14.94 -12.12 -19.41
CA ASP A 142 -13.95 -13.18 -19.64
C ASP A 142 -14.03 -13.75 -21.09
N SER A 143 -15.20 -13.65 -21.76
CA SER A 143 -15.37 -14.00 -23.18
C SER A 143 -14.84 -12.95 -24.16
N GLY A 144 -14.38 -11.78 -23.68
CA GLY A 144 -13.89 -10.67 -24.50
C GLY A 144 -14.98 -9.72 -25.02
N ASP A 145 -16.21 -9.84 -24.49
CA ASP A 145 -17.28 -8.92 -24.82
C ASP A 145 -17.21 -7.67 -23.94
N THR A 146 -17.52 -6.50 -24.53
CA THR A 146 -17.64 -5.25 -23.79
C THR A 146 -19.09 -4.98 -23.46
N LYS A 147 -19.42 -4.84 -22.18
CA LYS A 147 -20.77 -4.60 -21.68
C LYS A 147 -20.82 -3.35 -20.80
N LEU A 148 -21.97 -2.69 -20.78
CA LEU A 148 -22.29 -1.71 -19.74
C LEU A 148 -22.91 -2.47 -18.57
N VAL A 149 -22.35 -2.31 -17.36
CA VAL A 149 -22.80 -3.05 -16.19
C VAL A 149 -22.99 -2.16 -14.98
N TYR A 150 -23.94 -2.51 -14.13
CA TYR A 150 -23.91 -2.10 -12.73
C TYR A 150 -23.05 -3.07 -11.94
N ARG A 151 -22.04 -2.55 -11.24
CA ARG A 151 -21.36 -3.24 -10.16
C ARG A 151 -22.03 -2.85 -8.85
N VAL A 152 -22.54 -3.82 -8.15
CA VAL A 152 -23.16 -3.65 -6.82
C VAL A 152 -22.30 -4.39 -5.80
N LEU A 153 -21.90 -3.68 -4.76
CA LEU A 153 -21.19 -4.25 -3.62
C LEU A 153 -22.09 -4.19 -2.40
N THR A 154 -22.28 -5.31 -1.72
CA THR A 154 -23.14 -5.40 -0.54
C THR A 154 -22.47 -6.20 0.55
N SER A 155 -22.58 -5.74 1.80
CA SER A 155 -22.29 -6.51 3.01
C SER A 155 -23.43 -6.33 4.00
N SER A 156 -23.77 -7.37 4.75
CA SER A 156 -24.83 -7.29 5.76
C SER A 156 -24.47 -8.12 6.98
N PHE A 157 -25.04 -7.74 8.09
CA PHE A 157 -24.77 -8.34 9.40
C PHE A 157 -25.10 -9.84 9.45
N GLU A 158 -26.17 -10.24 8.76
CA GLU A 158 -26.68 -11.61 8.74
C GLU A 158 -26.20 -12.44 7.54
N ASN A 159 -25.32 -11.91 6.70
CA ASN A 159 -24.73 -12.64 5.56
C ASN A 159 -23.25 -12.27 5.46
N PRO A 160 -22.37 -13.01 6.13
CA PRO A 160 -20.95 -12.76 6.19
C PRO A 160 -20.30 -12.63 4.81
N GLY A 161 -19.27 -11.76 4.73
CA GLY A 161 -18.50 -11.50 3.53
C GLY A 161 -18.90 -10.22 2.80
N SER A 162 -18.23 -9.98 1.66
CA SER A 162 -18.43 -8.80 0.82
C SER A 162 -18.82 -9.23 -0.59
N TRP A 163 -20.08 -9.07 -0.94
CA TRP A 163 -20.68 -9.64 -2.14
C TRP A 163 -20.69 -8.65 -3.30
N GLU A 164 -19.89 -8.92 -4.32
CA GLU A 164 -19.92 -8.20 -5.59
C GLU A 164 -20.90 -8.88 -6.57
N THR A 165 -21.86 -8.10 -7.05
CA THR A 165 -22.80 -8.53 -8.11
C THR A 165 -22.59 -7.68 -9.35
N ILE A 166 -22.30 -8.31 -10.48
CA ILE A 166 -22.19 -7.66 -11.79
C ILE A 166 -23.48 -7.91 -12.58
N ILE A 167 -24.14 -6.84 -12.98
CA ILE A 167 -25.45 -6.87 -13.65
C ILE A 167 -25.34 -6.13 -14.98
N ASP A 168 -25.72 -6.77 -16.08
CA ASP A 168 -25.81 -6.14 -17.41
C ASP A 168 -26.83 -4.99 -17.37
N ALA A 169 -26.39 -3.77 -17.59
CA ALA A 169 -27.21 -2.54 -17.47
C ALA A 169 -28.19 -2.34 -18.65
N GLN A 170 -28.14 -3.19 -19.69
CA GLN A 170 -29.07 -3.21 -20.79
C GLN A 170 -30.18 -4.26 -20.61
N THR A 171 -29.83 -5.45 -20.16
CA THR A 171 -30.75 -6.59 -20.07
C THR A 171 -31.26 -6.85 -18.66
N GLY A 172 -30.52 -6.42 -17.62
CA GLY A 172 -30.78 -6.75 -16.23
C GLY A 172 -30.38 -8.17 -15.84
N GLU A 173 -29.63 -8.85 -16.68
CA GLU A 173 -29.07 -10.18 -16.41
C GLU A 173 -27.96 -10.07 -15.34
N VAL A 174 -27.97 -10.96 -14.36
CA VAL A 174 -26.88 -11.11 -13.39
C VAL A 174 -25.75 -11.91 -14.05
N ILE A 175 -24.63 -11.24 -14.34
CA ILE A 175 -23.47 -11.85 -14.99
C ILE A 175 -22.65 -12.67 -13.99
N SER A 176 -22.45 -12.15 -12.77
CA SER A 176 -21.73 -12.84 -11.72
C SER A 176 -22.13 -12.36 -10.33
N VAL A 177 -22.01 -13.27 -9.36
CA VAL A 177 -22.08 -12.98 -7.92
C VAL A 177 -20.85 -13.62 -7.30
N LYS A 178 -20.04 -12.84 -6.59
CA LYS A 178 -18.80 -13.32 -5.96
C LYS A 178 -18.64 -12.69 -4.59
N ASP A 179 -18.15 -13.46 -3.65
CA ASP A 179 -17.56 -12.90 -2.44
C ASP A 179 -16.17 -12.36 -2.80
N VAL A 180 -15.94 -11.07 -2.54
CA VAL A 180 -14.71 -10.34 -2.87
C VAL A 180 -13.96 -9.88 -1.60
N ALA A 181 -14.32 -10.41 -0.44
CA ALA A 181 -13.53 -10.25 0.76
C ALA A 181 -12.18 -11.00 0.61
N TYR A 182 -11.14 -10.48 1.24
CA TYR A 182 -9.81 -11.06 1.22
C TYR A 182 -9.61 -11.84 2.51
N TYR A 183 -9.54 -13.18 2.40
CA TYR A 183 -9.46 -14.11 3.53
C TYR A 183 -8.04 -14.62 3.72
N TYR A 184 -7.59 -14.77 4.95
CA TYR A 184 -6.25 -15.31 5.23
C TYR A 184 -6.15 -16.84 5.13
N LYS A 185 -7.29 -17.56 5.21
CA LYS A 185 -7.41 -19.01 4.94
C LYS A 185 -8.33 -19.28 3.73
N GLU A 186 -8.23 -20.46 3.11
CA GLU A 186 -9.19 -20.94 2.12
C GLU A 186 -10.57 -21.11 2.77
N LYS A 187 -11.63 -20.62 2.12
CA LYS A 187 -12.99 -20.57 2.69
C LYS A 187 -13.69 -21.94 2.73
N GLU A 188 -14.14 -22.37 3.91
CA GLU A 188 -15.08 -23.48 4.11
C GLU A 188 -16.51 -22.95 4.28
N LYS A 189 -17.56 -23.76 4.05
CA LYS A 189 -18.96 -23.30 4.01
C LYS A 189 -19.77 -23.79 5.22
N ASN A 190 -20.39 -22.90 5.98
CA ASN A 190 -21.36 -23.26 7.01
C ASN A 190 -22.53 -22.26 7.23
N PRO A 191 -23.68 -22.60 7.87
CA PRO A 191 -24.93 -21.83 7.80
C PRO A 191 -25.32 -21.02 9.07
N GLU A 192 -26.22 -20.08 8.92
CA GLU A 192 -26.67 -18.87 9.60
C GLU A 192 -27.28 -18.92 11.01
N LYS A 193 -27.13 -17.79 11.80
CA LYS A 193 -28.00 -17.36 12.95
C LYS A 193 -28.04 -15.82 13.07
N LYS A 194 -29.02 -15.23 13.82
CA LYS A 194 -29.42 -13.80 13.82
C LYS A 194 -29.50 -13.10 15.17
N SER A 195 -29.24 -11.77 15.27
CA SER A 195 -29.83 -10.80 16.22
C SER A 195 -29.56 -9.30 15.94
N ASN A 196 -30.24 -8.34 16.61
CA ASN A 196 -30.34 -6.90 16.26
C ASN A 196 -30.19 -5.94 17.44
N LYS A 197 -29.55 -4.74 17.31
CA LYS A 197 -29.79 -3.52 18.13
C LYS A 197 -29.27 -2.18 17.52
N LYS A 198 -29.85 -1.00 18.00
CA LYS A 198 -29.67 0.38 17.45
C LYS A 198 -28.89 1.32 18.38
N ASN A 199 -28.31 2.41 17.85
CA ASN A 199 -27.42 3.35 18.56
C ASN A 199 -27.78 4.86 18.41
N THR A 200 -27.39 5.72 19.41
CA THR A 200 -27.58 7.19 19.47
C THR A 200 -26.24 7.93 19.79
N LYS A 201 -26.08 9.21 19.37
CA LYS A 201 -24.80 9.99 19.41
C LYS A 201 -24.62 10.91 20.64
N ALA A 202 -23.37 11.06 21.18
CA ALA A 202 -22.92 12.02 22.19
C ALA A 202 -21.50 12.57 21.87
N LYS A 203 -21.00 13.59 22.62
CA LYS A 203 -19.75 14.33 22.35
C LYS A 203 -18.50 13.54 22.76
N LYS A 204 -17.46 13.51 21.90
CA LYS A 204 -16.25 12.67 21.94
C LYS A 204 -15.02 13.42 22.51
N VAL A 205 -14.22 12.76 23.39
CA VAL A 205 -12.87 13.17 23.83
C VAL A 205 -11.94 11.95 23.74
N LEU A 206 -10.73 12.08 23.15
CA LEU A 206 -9.73 11.01 23.12
C LEU A 206 -8.81 11.09 24.35
N VAL A 207 -8.60 9.94 25.00
CA VAL A 207 -7.75 9.78 26.19
C VAL A 207 -6.92 8.50 26.08
N SER A 208 -5.83 8.39 26.84
CA SER A 208 -5.06 7.14 26.93
C SER A 208 -5.62 6.18 27.98
N GLY A 209 -5.33 4.89 27.79
CA GLY A 209 -5.66 3.83 28.73
C GLY A 209 -4.60 2.73 28.77
N THR A 210 -4.96 1.61 29.36
CA THR A 210 -4.11 0.40 29.44
C THR A 210 -4.94 -0.83 29.11
N GLY A 211 -4.28 -1.88 28.57
CA GLY A 211 -4.93 -3.15 28.27
C GLY A 211 -3.94 -4.31 28.31
N TYR A 212 -4.44 -5.51 28.47
CA TYR A 212 -3.66 -6.73 28.27
C TYR A 212 -3.85 -7.22 26.83
N ILE A 213 -2.74 -7.66 26.23
CA ILE A 213 -2.70 -8.26 24.88
C ILE A 213 -1.75 -9.45 24.86
N PHE A 214 -1.84 -10.31 23.85
CA PHE A 214 -0.73 -11.15 23.40
C PHE A 214 0.17 -10.34 22.43
N ASN A 215 1.50 -10.57 22.51
CA ASN A 215 2.44 -9.79 21.71
C ASN A 215 3.69 -10.59 21.30
N PRO A 216 3.74 -11.16 20.09
CA PRO A 216 2.67 -11.19 19.07
C PRO A 216 1.61 -12.24 19.44
N ASP A 217 1.99 -13.30 20.13
CA ASP A 217 1.21 -14.47 20.55
C ASP A 217 1.83 -15.10 21.81
N PRO A 218 1.10 -15.99 22.53
CA PRO A 218 1.61 -16.58 23.77
C PRO A 218 2.78 -17.55 23.55
N LEU A 219 2.85 -18.26 22.42
CA LEU A 219 3.93 -19.24 22.13
C LEU A 219 5.25 -18.52 21.88
N SER A 220 5.24 -17.52 21.04
CA SER A 220 6.42 -16.71 20.73
C SER A 220 6.91 -15.95 21.95
N LYS A 221 5.99 -15.38 22.75
CA LYS A 221 6.32 -14.69 23.99
C LYS A 221 7.05 -15.57 24.99
N MET A 222 6.61 -16.82 25.14
CA MET A 222 7.14 -17.77 26.12
C MET A 222 8.18 -18.73 25.52
N GLN A 223 8.40 -18.68 24.20
CA GLN A 223 9.30 -19.58 23.45
C GLN A 223 8.96 -21.06 23.63
N VAL A 224 7.67 -21.40 23.51
CA VAL A 224 7.14 -22.76 23.70
C VAL A 224 6.39 -23.22 22.45
N ALA A 225 6.19 -24.55 22.34
CA ALA A 225 5.35 -25.14 21.32
C ALA A 225 3.86 -25.12 21.75
N TYR A 226 2.96 -25.22 20.80
CA TYR A 226 1.53 -25.43 21.06
C TYR A 226 1.31 -26.80 21.71
N ALA A 227 1.29 -26.82 23.03
CA ALA A 227 1.14 -28.04 23.83
C ALA A 227 0.89 -27.72 25.32
N GLY A 228 0.31 -28.65 26.05
CA GLY A 228 0.18 -28.61 27.51
C GLY A 228 -0.70 -27.46 28.00
N GLN A 229 -0.10 -26.44 28.64
CA GLN A 229 -0.83 -25.25 29.10
C GLN A 229 -0.99 -24.18 28.03
N TYR A 230 -0.32 -24.33 26.89
CA TYR A 230 -0.32 -23.41 25.77
C TYR A 230 -1.06 -24.03 24.60
N VAL A 231 -2.37 -24.25 24.79
CA VAL A 231 -3.32 -24.73 23.79
C VAL A 231 -4.61 -23.92 23.93
N ASP A 232 -5.40 -23.87 22.89
CA ASP A 232 -6.65 -23.13 22.86
C ASP A 232 -7.60 -23.56 24.00
N ASN A 233 -7.95 -24.82 24.08
CA ASN A 233 -8.82 -25.39 25.13
C ASN A 233 -10.19 -24.66 25.24
N ASN A 234 -10.81 -24.32 24.10
CA ASN A 234 -12.12 -23.63 24.04
C ASN A 234 -12.11 -22.29 24.82
N ASP A 235 -11.17 -21.41 24.51
CA ASP A 235 -10.94 -20.07 25.04
C ASP A 235 -10.66 -20.01 26.55
N ALA A 236 -10.51 -21.17 27.19
CA ALA A 236 -10.22 -21.21 28.61
C ALA A 236 -8.80 -20.67 28.91
N THR A 237 -8.72 -19.64 29.74
CA THR A 237 -7.44 -19.16 30.24
C THR A 237 -6.88 -20.07 31.33
N ASN A 238 -5.58 -19.94 31.58
CA ASN A 238 -4.87 -20.56 32.69
C ASN A 238 -3.70 -19.65 33.13
N ALA A 239 -3.04 -19.98 34.25
CA ALA A 239 -1.96 -19.16 34.78
C ALA A 239 -0.78 -18.96 33.82
N SER A 240 -0.51 -19.90 32.90
CA SER A 240 0.57 -19.80 31.90
C SER A 240 0.19 -18.83 30.77
N LEU A 241 -1.03 -18.92 30.25
CA LEU A 241 -1.56 -17.97 29.25
C LEU A 241 -1.73 -16.58 29.84
N ASP A 242 -2.20 -16.46 31.10
CA ASP A 242 -2.27 -15.17 31.80
C ASP A 242 -0.88 -14.53 31.97
N ALA A 243 0.16 -15.31 32.23
CA ALA A 243 1.54 -14.83 32.32
C ALA A 243 2.13 -14.42 30.95
N ALA A 244 1.64 -14.98 29.86
CA ALA A 244 2.06 -14.64 28.52
C ALA A 244 1.51 -13.27 28.03
N ARG A 245 0.47 -12.75 28.67
CA ARG A 245 -0.08 -11.43 28.33
C ARG A 245 0.93 -10.32 28.58
N THR A 246 0.84 -9.26 27.81
CA THR A 246 1.64 -8.04 27.93
C THR A 246 0.73 -6.86 28.28
N LEU A 247 1.03 -6.16 29.38
CA LEU A 247 0.35 -4.91 29.70
C LEU A 247 0.89 -3.79 28.80
N VAL A 248 0.00 -3.16 28.06
CA VAL A 248 0.34 -2.08 27.12
C VAL A 248 -0.40 -0.79 27.43
N THR A 249 0.18 0.33 26.98
CA THR A 249 -0.56 1.59 26.88
C THR A 249 -1.41 1.57 25.61
N ILE A 250 -2.68 1.90 25.75
CA ILE A 250 -3.58 2.20 24.63
C ILE A 250 -3.51 3.71 24.41
N PRO A 251 -2.96 4.20 23.29
CA PRO A 251 -2.69 5.65 23.11
C PRO A 251 -3.98 6.48 23.05
N GLU A 252 -5.04 5.93 22.45
CA GLU A 252 -6.32 6.61 22.26
C GLU A 252 -7.51 5.71 22.58
N LEU A 253 -8.40 6.23 23.39
CA LEU A 253 -9.73 5.70 23.67
C LEU A 253 -10.74 6.84 23.56
N ASP A 254 -11.90 6.60 22.99
CA ASP A 254 -13.00 7.57 23.00
C ASP A 254 -13.65 7.58 24.40
N LEU A 255 -13.58 8.71 25.08
CA LEU A 255 -14.33 8.95 26.31
C LEU A 255 -15.59 9.75 25.98
N THR A 256 -16.73 9.09 26.05
CA THR A 256 -18.04 9.69 25.79
C THR A 256 -18.99 9.38 26.92
N ALA A 257 -19.54 10.41 27.55
CA ALA A 257 -20.49 10.29 28.67
C ALA A 257 -20.01 9.39 29.84
N GLY A 258 -18.72 9.44 30.15
CA GLY A 258 -18.11 8.64 31.23
C GLY A 258 -17.80 7.20 30.84
N VAL A 259 -17.97 6.83 29.58
CA VAL A 259 -17.70 5.49 29.03
C VAL A 259 -16.52 5.53 28.08
N TYR A 260 -15.55 4.66 28.32
CA TYR A 260 -14.37 4.45 27.47
C TYR A 260 -14.67 3.39 26.41
N LYS A 261 -14.25 3.66 25.16
CA LYS A 261 -14.51 2.81 24.00
C LYS A 261 -13.22 2.57 23.23
N LEU A 262 -13.10 1.39 22.62
CA LEU A 262 -12.02 1.03 21.69
C LEU A 262 -12.22 1.77 20.35
N LYS A 263 -11.94 3.06 20.36
CA LYS A 263 -12.05 3.97 19.23
C LYS A 263 -11.02 5.08 19.34
N GLY A 264 -10.22 5.21 18.30
CA GLY A 264 -9.17 6.22 18.17
C GLY A 264 -9.17 6.93 16.82
N SER A 265 -8.01 7.44 16.45
CA SER A 265 -7.77 8.09 15.16
C SER A 265 -7.59 7.09 14.02
N TYR A 266 -7.23 5.83 14.29
CA TYR A 266 -6.92 4.83 13.29
C TYR A 266 -7.89 3.66 13.27
N ALA A 267 -8.42 3.25 14.42
CA ALA A 267 -9.29 2.09 14.52
C ALA A 267 -10.55 2.39 15.35
N GLU A 268 -11.64 1.68 15.06
CA GLU A 268 -12.89 1.71 15.80
C GLU A 268 -13.56 0.32 15.78
N ILE A 269 -13.85 -0.22 16.97
CA ILE A 269 -14.60 -1.47 17.09
C ILE A 269 -16.06 -1.31 16.61
N LYS A 270 -16.57 -2.31 15.91
CA LYS A 270 -17.95 -2.39 15.40
C LYS A 270 -18.47 -3.81 15.49
N ASP A 271 -19.77 -3.97 15.64
CA ASP A 271 -20.49 -5.19 15.30
C ASP A 271 -20.82 -5.13 13.80
N LEU A 272 -20.04 -5.79 12.96
CA LEU A 272 -20.20 -5.78 11.50
C LEU A 272 -20.99 -7.00 11.02
N GLU A 273 -20.76 -8.15 11.62
CA GLU A 273 -21.38 -9.44 11.30
C GLU A 273 -21.83 -10.19 12.54
N THR A 274 -22.55 -11.29 12.34
CA THR A 274 -22.93 -12.22 13.42
C THR A 274 -21.71 -13.01 13.91
N PRO A 275 -21.67 -13.34 15.24
CA PRO A 275 -22.61 -12.98 16.30
C PRO A 275 -22.46 -11.54 16.78
N SER A 276 -23.48 -10.94 17.40
CA SER A 276 -23.36 -9.63 18.06
C SER A 276 -22.87 -9.82 19.48
N THR A 277 -21.58 -9.61 19.72
CA THR A 277 -20.93 -9.77 21.04
C THR A 277 -20.78 -8.45 21.79
N GLY A 278 -20.90 -7.30 21.09
CA GLY A 278 -20.88 -5.96 21.70
C GLY A 278 -19.57 -5.21 21.46
N LEU A 279 -19.44 -4.06 22.10
CA LEU A 279 -18.32 -3.12 21.86
C LEU A 279 -17.35 -3.02 23.05
N PHE A 280 -17.46 -3.88 24.04
CA PHE A 280 -16.59 -4.03 25.22
C PHE A 280 -16.21 -2.71 25.89
N THR A 281 -17.19 -1.85 26.13
CA THR A 281 -16.99 -0.52 26.74
C THR A 281 -16.73 -0.64 28.25
N GLN A 282 -15.91 0.27 28.80
CA GLN A 282 -15.51 0.30 30.19
C GLN A 282 -15.88 1.64 30.86
N THR A 283 -16.10 1.64 32.19
CA THR A 283 -16.25 2.86 33.02
C THR A 283 -14.91 3.41 33.49
N THR A 284 -13.80 2.67 33.27
CA THR A 284 -12.43 3.08 33.52
C THR A 284 -11.64 2.98 32.23
N ASN A 285 -10.46 3.60 32.15
CA ASN A 285 -9.55 3.49 31.01
C ASN A 285 -8.68 2.22 31.05
N GLN A 286 -9.09 1.18 31.78
CA GLN A 286 -8.38 -0.07 31.95
C GLN A 286 -9.15 -1.22 31.31
N PHE A 287 -8.57 -1.83 30.30
CA PHE A 287 -9.11 -2.96 29.55
C PHE A 287 -8.26 -4.21 29.87
N LEU A 288 -8.40 -4.70 31.11
CA LEU A 288 -7.52 -5.72 31.70
C LEU A 288 -8.15 -7.11 31.61
N PHE A 289 -8.58 -7.49 30.42
CA PHE A 289 -9.18 -8.78 30.13
C PHE A 289 -8.16 -9.92 30.07
N ASN A 290 -8.60 -11.15 30.15
CA ASN A 290 -7.89 -12.35 29.75
C ASN A 290 -8.71 -13.10 28.71
N ARG A 291 -8.15 -14.11 28.06
CA ARG A 291 -8.82 -14.80 26.95
C ARG A 291 -10.11 -15.56 27.29
N ASN A 292 -10.47 -15.65 28.57
CA ASN A 292 -11.80 -16.14 28.99
C ASN A 292 -12.88 -15.04 28.95
N ASP A 293 -12.48 -13.82 28.62
CA ASP A 293 -13.33 -12.64 28.45
C ASP A 293 -13.31 -12.23 27.00
N GLN A 294 -14.41 -12.30 26.27
CA GLN A 294 -14.49 -11.86 24.85
C GLN A 294 -14.05 -10.40 24.59
N GLY A 295 -13.78 -9.63 25.61
CA GLY A 295 -13.16 -8.31 25.51
C GLY A 295 -11.64 -8.37 25.28
N PHE A 296 -11.01 -9.54 25.44
CA PHE A 296 -9.57 -9.70 25.23
C PHE A 296 -9.22 -9.56 23.75
N GLU A 297 -9.91 -10.25 22.87
CA GLU A 297 -9.77 -10.22 21.41
C GLU A 297 -9.99 -8.79 20.89
N ALA A 298 -11.00 -8.11 21.42
CA ALA A 298 -11.30 -6.72 21.07
C ALA A 298 -10.14 -5.77 21.39
N VAL A 299 -9.51 -5.92 22.56
CA VAL A 299 -8.35 -5.11 22.98
C VAL A 299 -7.11 -5.48 22.20
N ASN A 300 -6.89 -6.78 21.96
CA ASN A 300 -5.77 -7.31 21.21
C ASN A 300 -5.77 -6.77 19.77
N ALA A 301 -6.87 -6.95 19.05
CA ALA A 301 -7.02 -6.44 17.69
C ALA A 301 -6.91 -4.92 17.63
N TYR A 302 -7.60 -4.20 18.52
CA TYR A 302 -7.53 -2.73 18.57
C TYR A 302 -6.11 -2.22 18.69
N TRP A 303 -5.35 -2.77 19.65
CA TRP A 303 -4.00 -2.31 19.92
C TRP A 303 -3.05 -2.60 18.74
N HIS A 304 -3.08 -3.80 18.17
CA HIS A 304 -2.22 -4.17 17.05
C HIS A 304 -2.51 -3.34 15.81
N ILE A 305 -3.77 -3.08 15.50
CA ILE A 305 -4.18 -2.19 14.41
C ILE A 305 -3.67 -0.76 14.64
N ASP A 306 -3.98 -0.17 15.80
CA ASP A 306 -3.59 1.22 16.13
C ASP A 306 -2.07 1.39 16.15
N ASN A 307 -1.34 0.46 16.78
CA ASN A 307 0.13 0.46 16.84
C ASN A 307 0.77 0.38 15.44
N SER A 308 0.26 -0.51 14.58
CA SER A 308 0.75 -0.68 13.22
C SER A 308 0.49 0.57 12.36
N LEU A 309 -0.71 1.13 12.41
CA LEU A 309 -1.03 2.34 11.65
C LEU A 309 -0.29 3.58 12.18
N ARG A 310 0.00 3.66 13.48
CA ARG A 310 0.90 4.70 14.03
C ARG A 310 2.32 4.53 13.51
N TYR A 311 2.84 3.32 13.44
CA TYR A 311 4.15 3.06 12.87
C TYR A 311 4.24 3.56 11.42
N ILE A 312 3.26 3.25 10.57
CA ILE A 312 3.23 3.71 9.17
C ILE A 312 3.10 5.24 9.10
N ASN A 313 2.08 5.80 9.75
CA ASN A 313 1.71 7.21 9.57
C ASN A 313 2.59 8.18 10.35
N GLN A 314 3.08 7.80 11.54
CA GLN A 314 3.85 8.70 12.42
C GLN A 314 5.35 8.41 12.37
N THR A 315 5.77 7.13 12.42
CA THR A 315 7.21 6.77 12.45
C THR A 315 7.80 6.78 11.04
N LEU A 316 7.16 6.11 10.09
CA LEU A 316 7.59 6.14 8.69
C LEU A 316 7.14 7.42 7.96
N ASN A 317 6.18 8.15 8.50
CA ASN A 317 5.58 9.35 7.89
C ASN A 317 5.07 9.07 6.47
N ILE A 318 4.35 7.95 6.32
CA ILE A 318 3.70 7.53 5.07
C ILE A 318 2.20 7.59 5.30
N ASP A 319 1.48 8.46 4.57
CA ASP A 319 0.01 8.54 4.68
C ASP A 319 -0.63 7.26 4.15
N CYS A 320 -1.23 6.49 5.06
CA CYS A 320 -1.86 5.20 4.77
C CYS A 320 -3.06 4.99 5.70
N LYS A 321 -4.25 5.17 5.16
CA LYS A 321 -5.52 5.11 5.90
C LYS A 321 -6.62 4.58 5.00
N PRO A 322 -7.69 4.00 5.59
CA PRO A 322 -8.87 3.61 4.83
C PRO A 322 -9.40 4.72 3.92
N LEU A 323 -9.81 4.34 2.71
CA LEU A 323 -10.46 5.24 1.76
C LEU A 323 -11.92 5.53 2.14
N THR A 324 -12.47 4.73 3.04
CA THR A 324 -13.82 4.77 3.59
C THR A 324 -13.82 5.20 5.05
N ASN A 325 -14.97 5.26 5.70
CA ASN A 325 -15.14 5.46 7.14
C ASN A 325 -14.39 6.69 7.70
N ALA A 326 -14.23 7.73 6.89
CA ALA A 326 -13.46 8.94 7.22
C ALA A 326 -11.98 8.66 7.62
N GLY A 327 -11.38 7.62 7.03
CA GLY A 327 -9.98 7.24 7.28
C GLY A 327 -9.78 6.42 8.56
N ILE A 328 -10.85 5.88 9.15
CA ILE A 328 -10.80 5.03 10.36
C ILE A 328 -11.12 3.60 9.95
N LEU A 329 -10.24 2.66 10.30
CA LEU A 329 -10.47 1.24 10.09
C LEU A 329 -11.52 0.74 11.09
N TRP A 330 -12.58 0.15 10.59
CA TRP A 330 -13.54 -0.56 11.43
C TRP A 330 -13.10 -2.01 11.60
N PHE A 331 -13.29 -2.58 12.78
CA PHE A 331 -13.00 -3.98 13.00
C PHE A 331 -14.05 -4.64 13.89
N ASP A 332 -14.34 -5.90 13.60
CA ASP A 332 -15.19 -6.78 14.37
C ASP A 332 -14.34 -7.96 14.85
N PRO A 333 -14.09 -8.10 16.16
CA PRO A 333 -13.25 -9.18 16.67
C PRO A 333 -13.97 -10.53 16.76
N HIS A 334 -15.28 -10.60 16.50
CA HIS A 334 -16.14 -11.76 16.71
C HIS A 334 -17.19 -11.88 15.60
N GLY A 335 -16.76 -11.91 14.34
CA GLY A 335 -17.64 -12.01 13.19
C GLY A 335 -17.67 -13.41 12.57
N LEU A 336 -17.97 -13.45 11.27
CA LEU A 336 -18.00 -14.66 10.42
C LEU A 336 -18.89 -15.80 10.94
N ASP A 337 -19.87 -15.49 11.81
CA ASP A 337 -20.76 -16.46 12.47
C ASP A 337 -19.98 -17.52 13.29
N GLY A 338 -18.75 -17.18 13.72
CA GLY A 338 -17.85 -18.05 14.48
C GLY A 338 -17.00 -19.02 13.64
N ASP A 339 -16.90 -18.81 12.31
CA ASP A 339 -16.03 -19.60 11.44
C ASP A 339 -14.54 -19.38 11.79
N ASP A 340 -13.71 -20.39 11.52
CA ASP A 340 -12.25 -20.33 11.65
C ASP A 340 -11.63 -19.64 10.42
N ASN A 341 -11.85 -18.33 10.30
CA ASN A 341 -11.29 -17.48 9.25
C ASN A 341 -11.45 -15.99 9.59
N SER A 342 -10.69 -15.14 8.91
CA SER A 342 -10.79 -13.67 8.98
C SER A 342 -10.69 -13.06 7.61
N TYR A 343 -11.08 -11.79 7.46
CA TYR A 343 -10.96 -11.10 6.19
C TYR A 343 -10.85 -9.57 6.32
N TYR A 344 -10.29 -8.96 5.27
CA TYR A 344 -10.37 -7.53 4.96
C TYR A 344 -11.40 -7.27 3.85
N SER A 345 -12.21 -6.23 3.99
CA SER A 345 -12.99 -5.64 2.89
C SER A 345 -13.34 -4.17 3.16
N ASN A 346 -13.16 -3.29 2.16
CA ASN A 346 -13.64 -1.89 2.18
C ASN A 346 -13.33 -1.08 3.45
N GLY A 347 -12.14 -1.23 4.03
CA GLY A 347 -11.77 -0.55 5.27
C GLY A 347 -12.44 -1.14 6.51
N GLN A 348 -12.73 -2.42 6.47
CA GLN A 348 -13.23 -3.25 7.56
C GLN A 348 -12.39 -4.51 7.71
N LEU A 349 -12.12 -4.92 8.96
CA LEU A 349 -11.57 -6.23 9.31
C LEU A 349 -12.63 -7.00 10.11
N VAL A 350 -12.77 -8.27 9.80
CA VAL A 350 -13.67 -9.17 10.53
C VAL A 350 -12.88 -10.43 10.90
N PHE A 351 -12.93 -10.80 12.18
CA PHE A 351 -12.22 -11.94 12.74
C PHE A 351 -13.20 -12.98 13.23
N GLY A 352 -12.93 -14.25 12.96
CA GLY A 352 -13.72 -15.37 13.45
C GLY A 352 -13.16 -15.97 14.74
N GLU A 353 -13.91 -16.92 15.30
CA GLU A 353 -13.66 -17.53 16.62
C GLU A 353 -13.44 -19.04 16.54
N GLY A 354 -13.30 -19.62 15.35
CA GLY A 354 -13.08 -21.06 15.19
C GLY A 354 -11.62 -21.45 15.40
N GLY A 355 -11.39 -22.61 15.99
CA GLY A 355 -10.03 -23.05 16.31
C GLY A 355 -9.45 -22.25 17.48
N VAL A 356 -8.39 -21.52 17.23
CA VAL A 356 -7.94 -20.41 18.08
C VAL A 356 -8.63 -19.15 17.57
N ASP A 357 -9.13 -18.30 18.45
CA ASP A 357 -9.75 -17.03 18.05
C ASP A 357 -8.77 -16.15 17.28
N ASP A 358 -9.09 -15.86 16.02
CA ASP A 358 -8.22 -15.17 15.07
C ASP A 358 -7.70 -13.83 15.61
N ALA A 359 -8.53 -13.09 16.35
CA ALA A 359 -8.16 -11.80 16.93
C ALA A 359 -7.19 -11.91 18.12
N GLU A 360 -6.86 -13.11 18.62
CA GLU A 360 -5.83 -13.34 19.63
C GLU A 360 -4.41 -13.41 19.06
N ASP A 361 -4.26 -13.75 17.76
CA ASP A 361 -2.95 -13.81 17.09
C ASP A 361 -2.66 -12.50 16.36
N ALA A 362 -1.60 -11.80 16.76
CA ALA A 362 -1.19 -10.56 16.10
C ALA A 362 -0.86 -10.76 14.62
N ASP A 363 -0.40 -11.94 14.22
CA ASP A 363 -0.06 -12.22 12.82
C ASP A 363 -1.33 -12.27 11.95
N VAL A 364 -2.46 -12.80 12.47
CA VAL A 364 -3.75 -12.75 11.77
C VAL A 364 -4.23 -11.30 11.65
N VAL A 365 -4.24 -10.56 12.76
CA VAL A 365 -4.68 -9.15 12.77
C VAL A 365 -3.87 -8.30 11.78
N LEU A 366 -2.55 -8.50 11.72
CA LEU A 366 -1.66 -7.72 10.88
C LEU A 366 -1.63 -8.20 9.43
N HIS A 367 -1.94 -9.48 9.17
CA HIS A 367 -2.13 -9.99 7.82
C HIS A 367 -3.35 -9.34 7.16
N GLU A 368 -4.49 -9.35 7.83
CA GLU A 368 -5.70 -8.70 7.33
C GLU A 368 -5.52 -7.19 7.16
N LEU A 369 -4.80 -6.56 8.09
CA LEU A 369 -4.41 -5.16 7.95
C LEU A 369 -3.52 -4.94 6.73
N GLY A 370 -2.67 -5.90 6.37
CA GLY A 370 -1.79 -5.86 5.19
C GLY A 370 -2.56 -5.77 3.87
N HIS A 371 -3.73 -6.44 3.75
CA HIS A 371 -4.65 -6.25 2.64
C HIS A 371 -5.16 -4.80 2.58
N GLY A 372 -5.59 -4.26 3.73
CA GLY A 372 -6.02 -2.87 3.83
C GLY A 372 -4.93 -1.88 3.43
N ILE A 373 -3.71 -2.08 3.90
CA ILE A 373 -2.55 -1.25 3.54
C ILE A 373 -2.33 -1.25 2.02
N HIS A 374 -2.35 -2.43 1.39
CA HIS A 374 -2.21 -2.56 -0.07
C HIS A 374 -3.33 -1.84 -0.81
N ASP A 375 -4.57 -2.00 -0.38
CA ASP A 375 -5.75 -1.36 -0.94
C ASP A 375 -5.66 0.18 -0.86
N TRP A 376 -5.34 0.73 0.30
CA TRP A 376 -5.29 2.18 0.52
C TRP A 376 -4.11 2.85 -0.19
N LEU A 377 -2.95 2.21 -0.22
CA LEU A 377 -1.77 2.72 -0.93
C LEU A 377 -2.00 2.79 -2.44
N THR A 378 -2.82 1.88 -2.98
CA THR A 378 -3.16 1.82 -4.41
C THR A 378 -4.46 2.54 -4.77
N ASN A 379 -5.09 3.24 -3.82
CA ASN A 379 -6.37 3.92 -4.03
C ASN A 379 -7.49 2.99 -4.50
N GLY A 380 -7.62 1.81 -3.88
CA GLY A 380 -8.64 0.81 -4.23
C GLY A 380 -8.25 -0.14 -5.36
N SER A 381 -6.96 -0.19 -5.73
CA SER A 381 -6.45 -1.03 -6.82
C SER A 381 -5.53 -2.16 -6.32
N LEU A 382 -5.89 -2.79 -5.20
CA LEU A 382 -5.23 -3.98 -4.68
C LEU A 382 -5.19 -5.10 -5.72
N SER A 383 -4.08 -5.83 -5.81
CA SER A 383 -3.92 -6.98 -6.71
C SER A 383 -3.76 -8.29 -5.97
N GLN A 384 -4.58 -9.29 -6.32
CA GLN A 384 -4.42 -10.69 -5.91
C GLN A 384 -3.72 -11.56 -6.96
N VAL A 385 -3.23 -10.96 -8.03
CA VAL A 385 -2.56 -11.73 -9.10
C VAL A 385 -1.37 -12.49 -8.51
N GLN A 386 -1.42 -13.81 -8.64
CA GLN A 386 -0.42 -14.75 -8.11
C GLN A 386 -0.23 -14.66 -6.58
N GLY A 387 -1.25 -14.23 -5.84
CA GLY A 387 -1.19 -14.10 -4.39
C GLY A 387 -0.35 -12.91 -3.90
N LEU A 388 -0.25 -11.84 -4.70
CA LEU A 388 0.53 -10.67 -4.31
C LEU A 388 0.02 -10.07 -2.99
N SER A 389 -1.29 -9.87 -2.85
CA SER A 389 -1.84 -9.27 -1.63
C SER A 389 -1.75 -10.20 -0.42
N GLU A 390 -1.89 -11.52 -0.63
CA GLU A 390 -1.63 -12.52 0.42
C GLU A 390 -0.21 -12.38 0.97
N GLY A 391 0.76 -12.33 0.07
CA GLY A 391 2.15 -12.14 0.48
C GLY A 391 2.45 -10.76 1.07
N CYS A 392 1.65 -9.74 0.77
CA CYS A 392 1.74 -8.44 1.44
C CYS A 392 1.27 -8.53 2.89
N GLY A 393 0.16 -9.22 3.15
CA GLY A 393 -0.34 -9.53 4.49
C GLY A 393 0.69 -10.32 5.29
N ASP A 394 1.16 -11.44 4.74
CA ASP A 394 2.18 -12.30 5.35
C ASP A 394 3.48 -11.52 5.69
N TYR A 395 3.97 -10.70 4.78
CA TYR A 395 5.15 -9.88 5.04
C TYR A 395 4.92 -8.87 6.16
N TRP A 396 3.77 -8.19 6.15
CA TRP A 396 3.48 -7.14 7.12
C TRP A 396 3.39 -7.69 8.54
N ALA A 397 2.72 -8.82 8.70
CA ALA A 397 2.64 -9.56 9.95
C ALA A 397 4.04 -10.02 10.43
N GLN A 398 4.77 -10.73 9.59
CA GLN A 398 6.09 -11.24 9.97
C GLN A 398 7.12 -10.13 10.21
N SER A 399 7.05 -9.01 9.48
CA SER A 399 7.92 -7.85 9.73
C SER A 399 7.74 -7.32 11.15
N TYR A 400 6.52 -7.33 11.68
CA TYR A 400 6.24 -6.96 13.06
C TYR A 400 6.78 -8.01 14.03
N SER A 401 6.34 -9.26 13.90
CA SER A 401 6.66 -10.35 14.83
C SER A 401 8.17 -10.61 14.89
N ARG A 402 8.88 -10.58 13.74
CA ARG A 402 10.34 -10.67 13.67
C ARG A 402 11.03 -9.55 14.43
N SER A 403 10.47 -8.34 14.44
CA SER A 403 11.06 -7.18 15.12
C SER A 403 11.05 -7.28 16.65
N LEU A 404 10.20 -8.14 17.21
CA LEU A 404 10.15 -8.41 18.64
C LEU A 404 11.31 -9.30 19.11
N ASN A 405 12.02 -9.96 18.17
CA ASN A 405 13.22 -10.77 18.41
C ASN A 405 13.01 -11.86 19.49
N GLN A 406 11.86 -12.51 19.49
CA GLN A 406 11.51 -13.52 20.49
C GLN A 406 12.08 -14.88 20.17
N TRP A 407 12.11 -15.29 18.90
CA TRP A 407 12.70 -16.54 18.48
C TRP A 407 14.15 -16.39 18.00
N PRO A 408 15.08 -17.27 18.40
CA PRO A 408 16.40 -17.29 17.81
C PRO A 408 16.33 -17.78 16.35
N SER A 409 17.22 -17.28 15.50
CA SER A 409 17.24 -17.63 14.06
C SER A 409 17.49 -19.13 13.77
N SER A 410 17.93 -19.88 14.76
CA SER A 410 18.09 -21.34 14.68
C SER A 410 16.78 -22.11 14.92
N SER A 411 15.74 -21.46 15.44
CA SER A 411 14.43 -22.07 15.65
C SER A 411 13.62 -22.10 14.35
N ALA A 412 12.85 -23.16 14.09
CA ALA A 412 11.89 -23.21 13.01
C ALA A 412 10.85 -22.08 13.14
N ALA A 413 10.39 -21.82 14.37
CA ALA A 413 9.41 -20.78 14.68
C ALA A 413 9.89 -19.35 14.37
N TYR A 414 11.19 -19.12 14.14
CA TYR A 414 11.71 -17.85 13.65
C TYR A 414 11.09 -17.42 12.30
N ASN A 415 10.69 -18.38 11.49
CA ASN A 415 10.08 -18.16 10.19
C ASN A 415 8.58 -18.52 10.15
N TRP A 416 7.98 -18.90 11.27
CA TRP A 416 6.56 -19.19 11.33
C TRP A 416 5.74 -17.90 11.36
N MET A 417 4.64 -17.95 10.70
CA MET A 417 3.53 -16.99 10.80
C MET A 417 2.34 -17.68 11.43
N PHE A 418 1.54 -16.94 12.14
CA PHE A 418 0.37 -17.49 12.83
C PHE A 418 0.77 -18.56 13.83
N SER A 419 1.73 -18.22 14.71
CA SER A 419 2.29 -19.20 15.63
C SER A 419 1.28 -19.74 16.63
N TRP A 420 0.29 -18.95 17.03
CA TRP A 420 -0.78 -19.32 17.94
C TRP A 420 -1.96 -19.95 17.21
N ASP A 421 -2.47 -19.31 16.15
CA ASP A 421 -3.59 -19.79 15.37
C ASP A 421 -3.24 -20.94 14.41
N GLY A 422 -2.02 -20.96 13.86
CA GLY A 422 -1.50 -22.02 12.98
C GLY A 422 -0.45 -22.91 13.63
N HIS A 423 0.20 -23.80 12.87
CA HIS A 423 1.20 -24.77 13.32
C HIS A 423 0.72 -25.68 14.46
N ASN A 424 -0.57 -25.95 14.51
CA ASN A 424 -1.28 -26.73 15.51
C ASN A 424 -2.20 -27.78 14.85
N GLU A 425 -3.14 -28.35 15.57
CA GLU A 425 -4.10 -29.34 15.06
C GLU A 425 -5.16 -28.77 14.12
N TYR A 426 -5.40 -27.47 14.10
CA TYR A 426 -6.41 -26.82 13.28
C TYR A 426 -5.88 -26.59 11.86
N TRP A 427 -4.66 -26.04 11.73
CA TRP A 427 -4.01 -25.90 10.42
C TRP A 427 -2.47 -25.75 10.51
N SER A 428 -1.81 -25.97 9.35
CA SER A 428 -0.34 -26.05 9.29
C SER A 428 0.37 -24.70 9.34
N GLY A 429 -0.34 -23.58 9.37
CA GLY A 429 0.26 -22.24 9.30
C GLY A 429 0.98 -21.96 7.99
N ARG A 430 1.68 -20.81 7.92
CA ARG A 430 2.55 -20.43 6.80
C ARG A 430 3.96 -20.08 7.28
N ILE A 431 4.92 -20.01 6.34
CA ILE A 431 6.33 -19.75 6.64
C ILE A 431 6.93 -18.68 5.74
N THR A 432 7.90 -17.94 6.25
CA THR A 432 8.62 -16.88 5.53
C THR A 432 10.04 -17.26 5.09
N ASN A 433 10.35 -18.55 5.10
CA ASN A 433 11.54 -19.14 4.47
C ASN A 433 11.14 -20.14 3.37
N TYR A 434 10.01 -19.89 2.70
CA TYR A 434 9.50 -20.73 1.63
C TYR A 434 10.48 -20.76 0.45
N THR A 435 10.81 -21.96 -0.04
CA THR A 435 11.90 -22.19 -0.99
C THR A 435 11.46 -22.33 -2.44
N VAL A 436 10.15 -22.40 -2.70
CA VAL A 436 9.62 -22.43 -4.07
C VAL A 436 9.90 -21.10 -4.75
N LEU A 437 10.40 -21.16 -5.98
CA LEU A 437 10.72 -19.97 -6.77
C LEU A 437 9.49 -19.45 -7.51
N TYR A 438 9.46 -18.13 -7.72
CA TYR A 438 8.45 -17.48 -8.56
C TYR A 438 8.49 -18.05 -9.99
N PRO A 439 7.34 -18.29 -10.68
CA PRO A 439 5.99 -17.90 -10.22
C PRO A 439 5.30 -18.92 -9.30
N GLY A 440 5.91 -20.08 -9.04
CA GLY A 440 5.32 -21.15 -8.24
C GLY A 440 3.97 -21.66 -8.77
N SER A 441 3.33 -22.52 -7.99
CA SER A 441 1.99 -23.05 -8.27
C SER A 441 1.20 -23.18 -6.95
N GLY A 442 -0.08 -23.48 -7.04
CA GLY A 442 -0.97 -23.60 -5.89
C GLY A 442 -1.90 -22.39 -5.72
N SER A 443 -2.54 -22.31 -4.55
CA SER A 443 -3.46 -21.23 -4.19
C SER A 443 -2.77 -19.87 -4.11
N ILE A 444 -3.55 -18.81 -4.00
CA ILE A 444 -3.03 -17.46 -3.78
C ILE A 444 -2.21 -17.38 -2.47
N HIS A 445 -2.66 -18.04 -1.42
CA HIS A 445 -1.97 -18.14 -0.12
C HIS A 445 -0.61 -18.86 -0.26
N THR A 446 -0.59 -20.03 -0.92
CA THR A 446 0.67 -20.75 -1.17
C THR A 446 1.67 -19.88 -1.94
N ARG A 447 1.21 -19.19 -2.99
CA ARG A 447 2.09 -18.31 -3.79
C ARG A 447 2.46 -17.02 -3.07
N GLY A 448 1.61 -16.54 -2.16
CA GLY A 448 1.91 -15.40 -1.27
C GLY A 448 3.17 -15.60 -0.45
N GLN A 449 3.43 -16.83 0.03
CA GLN A 449 4.64 -17.17 0.79
C GLN A 449 5.94 -16.92 0.01
N ILE A 450 5.94 -17.02 -1.34
CA ILE A 450 7.12 -16.69 -2.17
C ILE A 450 7.46 -15.21 -2.02
N TRP A 451 6.44 -14.34 -2.10
CA TRP A 451 6.58 -12.90 -1.96
C TRP A 451 7.04 -12.50 -0.56
N ALA A 452 6.35 -12.98 0.47
CA ALA A 452 6.70 -12.70 1.86
C ALA A 452 8.12 -13.17 2.20
N SER A 453 8.51 -14.38 1.76
CA SER A 453 9.85 -14.92 2.00
C SER A 453 10.95 -14.11 1.32
N ALA A 454 10.70 -13.59 0.11
CA ALA A 454 11.65 -12.71 -0.56
C ALA A 454 11.86 -11.41 0.21
N LEU A 455 10.78 -10.78 0.67
CA LEU A 455 10.85 -9.55 1.46
C LEU A 455 11.50 -9.77 2.84
N MET A 456 11.23 -10.92 3.50
CA MET A 456 11.87 -11.25 4.78
C MET A 456 13.37 -11.51 4.64
N ARG A 457 13.84 -12.10 3.53
CA ARG A 457 15.29 -12.17 3.25
C ARG A 457 15.90 -10.79 3.05
N ILE A 458 15.20 -9.88 2.37
CA ILE A 458 15.63 -8.47 2.23
C ILE A 458 15.66 -7.79 3.61
N TYR A 459 14.63 -8.00 4.44
CA TYR A 459 14.57 -7.51 5.83
C TYR A 459 15.83 -7.93 6.63
N ASP A 460 16.22 -9.19 6.54
CA ASP A 460 17.41 -9.71 7.25
C ASP A 460 18.73 -9.08 6.73
N LYS A 461 18.76 -8.53 5.51
CA LYS A 461 19.95 -7.89 4.90
C LYS A 461 20.03 -6.39 5.15
N ILE A 462 18.92 -5.68 5.00
CA ILE A 462 18.94 -4.21 5.04
C ILE A 462 18.15 -3.61 6.21
N GLY A 463 17.48 -4.44 7.01
CA GLY A 463 16.76 -4.09 8.23
C GLY A 463 15.32 -3.64 7.99
N LYS A 464 14.51 -3.74 9.08
CA LYS A 464 13.06 -3.46 9.09
C LYS A 464 12.69 -2.14 8.42
N ALA A 465 13.23 -1.03 8.91
CA ALA A 465 12.76 0.30 8.52
C ALA A 465 12.96 0.59 7.03
N LYS A 466 14.05 0.09 6.43
CA LYS A 466 14.30 0.24 4.99
C LYS A 466 13.39 -0.67 4.17
N THR A 467 13.25 -1.93 4.58
CA THR A 467 12.43 -2.90 3.85
C THR A 467 10.96 -2.50 3.89
N ASP A 468 10.41 -2.17 5.07
CA ASP A 468 9.03 -1.70 5.21
C ASP A 468 8.77 -0.45 4.36
N ARG A 469 9.70 0.52 4.39
CA ARG A 469 9.55 1.73 3.57
C ARG A 469 9.59 1.43 2.09
N ALA A 470 10.54 0.64 1.60
CA ALA A 470 10.63 0.26 0.19
C ALA A 470 9.39 -0.51 -0.26
N PHE A 471 8.89 -1.42 0.58
CA PHE A 471 7.67 -2.18 0.36
C PHE A 471 6.46 -1.24 0.21
N LEU A 472 6.17 -0.39 1.20
CA LEU A 472 5.01 0.51 1.18
C LEU A 472 5.05 1.48 -0.01
N GLU A 473 6.21 2.08 -0.28
CA GLU A 473 6.40 2.99 -1.41
C GLU A 473 6.24 2.26 -2.76
N GLY A 474 6.84 1.07 -2.90
CA GLY A 474 6.77 0.29 -4.13
C GLY A 474 5.37 -0.26 -4.42
N ILE A 475 4.68 -0.80 -3.41
CA ILE A 475 3.29 -1.27 -3.56
C ILE A 475 2.38 -0.11 -3.97
N SER A 476 2.62 1.10 -3.52
CA SER A 476 1.84 2.29 -3.94
C SER A 476 1.90 2.58 -5.46
N MET A 477 2.88 2.02 -6.17
CA MET A 477 3.06 2.15 -7.62
C MET A 477 2.37 1.04 -8.43
N THR A 478 1.81 0.02 -7.76
CA THR A 478 1.16 -1.13 -8.41
C THR A 478 -0.28 -0.84 -8.83
N SER A 479 -0.90 -1.72 -9.60
CA SER A 479 -2.28 -1.65 -10.06
C SER A 479 -3.02 -2.97 -9.80
N SER A 480 -4.33 -3.01 -10.00
CA SER A 480 -5.18 -4.17 -9.70
C SER A 480 -4.82 -5.47 -10.45
N SER A 481 -3.97 -5.40 -11.47
CA SER A 481 -3.51 -6.57 -12.24
C SER A 481 -2.00 -6.81 -12.11
N THR A 482 -1.33 -6.11 -11.21
CA THR A 482 0.12 -6.27 -10.98
C THR A 482 0.41 -7.62 -10.37
N ASN A 483 1.34 -8.37 -10.97
CA ASN A 483 1.85 -9.62 -10.45
C ASN A 483 3.08 -9.41 -9.53
N GLN A 484 3.54 -10.47 -8.86
CA GLN A 484 4.69 -10.36 -7.95
C GLN A 484 5.99 -9.92 -8.65
N GLN A 485 6.20 -10.29 -9.93
CA GLN A 485 7.36 -9.86 -10.72
C GLN A 485 7.41 -8.33 -10.87
N SER A 486 6.30 -7.73 -11.27
CA SER A 486 6.21 -6.27 -11.45
C SER A 486 6.24 -5.54 -10.11
N ALA A 487 5.66 -6.12 -9.06
CA ALA A 487 5.76 -5.60 -7.70
C ALA A 487 7.21 -5.60 -7.18
N ALA A 488 8.01 -6.64 -7.47
CA ALA A 488 9.43 -6.69 -7.10
C ALA A 488 10.23 -5.57 -7.78
N ILE A 489 9.93 -5.29 -9.04
CA ILE A 489 10.53 -4.16 -9.77
C ILE A 489 10.13 -2.84 -9.12
N ALA A 490 8.86 -2.64 -8.78
CA ALA A 490 8.34 -1.43 -8.15
C ALA A 490 8.97 -1.19 -6.76
N VAL A 491 9.05 -2.23 -5.91
CA VAL A 491 9.64 -2.15 -4.56
C VAL A 491 11.13 -1.80 -4.63
N ARG A 492 11.89 -2.42 -5.53
CA ARG A 492 13.30 -2.04 -5.73
C ARG A 492 13.42 -0.63 -6.32
N GLN A 493 12.54 -0.25 -7.25
CA GLN A 493 12.56 1.09 -7.84
C GLN A 493 12.30 2.17 -6.79
N ALA A 494 11.36 1.95 -5.88
CA ALA A 494 11.11 2.85 -4.74
C ALA A 494 12.38 3.07 -3.90
N ALA A 495 13.14 2.00 -3.61
CA ALA A 495 14.40 2.11 -2.88
C ALA A 495 15.47 2.88 -3.69
N ILE A 496 15.53 2.69 -5.03
CA ILE A 496 16.40 3.45 -5.93
C ILE A 496 16.04 4.95 -5.88
N ASP A 497 14.76 5.30 -5.95
CA ASP A 497 14.29 6.68 -5.94
C ASP A 497 14.51 7.37 -4.58
N MET A 498 14.72 6.59 -3.52
CA MET A 498 15.08 7.06 -2.18
C MET A 498 16.59 6.97 -1.88
N LEU A 499 17.43 6.66 -2.85
CA LEU A 499 18.88 6.51 -2.64
C LEU A 499 19.48 7.78 -2.02
N GLY A 500 20.34 7.62 -1.01
CA GLY A 500 20.91 8.72 -0.22
C GLY A 500 19.95 9.33 0.82
N THR A 501 18.68 8.87 0.89
CA THR A 501 17.72 9.27 1.92
C THR A 501 17.28 8.05 2.73
N PHE A 502 16.79 8.25 3.97
CA PHE A 502 16.36 7.19 4.88
C PHE A 502 17.38 6.06 5.08
N GLY A 503 18.66 6.34 4.82
CA GLY A 503 19.77 5.40 4.95
C GLY A 503 19.90 4.39 3.80
N PHE A 504 19.17 4.54 2.68
CA PHE A 504 19.35 3.69 1.50
C PHE A 504 20.70 3.94 0.82
N THR A 505 21.42 2.85 0.54
CA THR A 505 22.73 2.84 -0.11
C THR A 505 22.73 1.96 -1.37
N CYS A 506 23.75 2.08 -2.19
CA CYS A 506 23.97 1.17 -3.32
C CYS A 506 24.07 -0.30 -2.90
N ALA A 507 24.65 -0.56 -1.72
CA ALA A 507 24.73 -1.91 -1.17
C ALA A 507 23.34 -2.47 -0.85
N ASP A 508 22.43 -1.67 -0.30
CA ASP A 508 21.05 -2.08 -0.04
C ASP A 508 20.32 -2.46 -1.36
N ILE A 509 20.48 -1.65 -2.41
CA ILE A 509 19.88 -1.95 -3.73
C ILE A 509 20.44 -3.25 -4.32
N ALA A 510 21.75 -3.49 -4.15
CA ALA A 510 22.39 -4.74 -4.58
C ALA A 510 21.84 -5.95 -3.81
N GLN A 511 21.68 -5.84 -2.49
CA GLN A 511 21.06 -6.89 -1.65
C GLN A 511 19.61 -7.17 -2.06
N MET A 512 18.78 -6.12 -2.23
CA MET A 512 17.41 -6.28 -2.72
C MET A 512 17.37 -7.00 -4.07
N THR A 513 18.25 -6.63 -5.00
CA THR A 513 18.35 -7.28 -6.31
C THR A 513 18.73 -8.74 -6.18
N GLN A 514 19.72 -9.06 -5.33
CA GLN A 514 20.18 -10.42 -5.08
C GLN A 514 19.05 -11.29 -4.51
N GLU A 515 18.34 -10.82 -3.48
CA GLU A 515 17.31 -11.62 -2.79
C GLU A 515 16.04 -11.80 -3.67
N PHE A 516 15.64 -10.79 -4.42
CA PHE A 516 14.56 -10.95 -5.40
C PHE A 516 14.95 -11.94 -6.51
N ASN A 517 16.16 -11.84 -7.07
CA ASN A 517 16.62 -12.80 -8.08
C ASN A 517 16.72 -14.23 -7.52
N ALA A 518 17.16 -14.38 -6.25
CA ALA A 518 17.20 -15.67 -5.58
C ALA A 518 15.80 -16.26 -5.34
N ALA A 519 14.76 -15.43 -5.31
CA ALA A 519 13.36 -15.87 -5.27
C ALA A 519 12.77 -16.20 -6.65
N GLY A 520 13.52 -16.02 -7.74
CA GLY A 520 13.09 -16.29 -9.11
C GLY A 520 12.52 -15.07 -9.86
N TYR A 521 12.53 -13.87 -9.26
CA TYR A 521 12.18 -12.65 -9.98
C TYR A 521 13.32 -12.18 -10.87
N VAL A 522 13.01 -11.60 -12.02
CA VAL A 522 14.00 -11.06 -12.97
C VAL A 522 13.91 -9.54 -12.97
N LEU A 523 14.84 -8.89 -12.29
CA LEU A 523 14.86 -7.45 -12.20
C LEU A 523 15.70 -6.81 -13.32
N PRO A 524 15.29 -5.64 -13.86
CA PRO A 524 16.09 -4.88 -14.80
C PRO A 524 17.50 -4.59 -14.24
N ALA A 525 18.51 -4.62 -15.10
CA ALA A 525 19.87 -4.25 -14.70
C ALA A 525 19.87 -2.84 -14.10
N TYR A 526 20.58 -2.67 -12.99
CA TYR A 526 20.77 -1.37 -12.35
C TYR A 526 22.23 -1.20 -11.95
N THR A 527 22.84 -0.14 -12.43
CA THR A 527 24.18 0.26 -12.00
C THR A 527 24.05 1.45 -11.07
N CYS A 528 24.37 1.25 -9.80
CA CYS A 528 24.41 2.34 -8.84
C CYS A 528 25.61 3.23 -9.16
N LEU A 529 25.34 4.34 -9.84
CA LEU A 529 26.32 5.41 -9.94
C LEU A 529 26.34 6.08 -8.56
N LEU A 530 27.40 5.89 -7.79
CA LEU A 530 27.66 6.71 -6.61
C LEU A 530 27.60 8.17 -7.10
N ALA A 531 26.60 8.90 -6.62
CA ALA A 531 26.44 10.29 -7.01
C ALA A 531 27.68 11.07 -6.59
N VAL A 532 28.40 11.59 -7.56
CA VAL A 532 29.46 12.60 -7.36
C VAL A 532 28.83 13.90 -6.82
N ASP A 533 27.51 14.00 -6.83
CA ASP A 533 26.70 15.18 -6.50
C ASP A 533 26.78 15.68 -5.04
N GLU A 534 27.08 14.83 -4.07
CA GLU A 534 27.20 15.32 -2.66
C GLU A 534 28.51 16.06 -2.40
N ALA A 535 29.55 15.75 -3.16
CA ALA A 535 30.81 16.51 -3.10
C ALA A 535 30.68 17.89 -3.76
N GLU A 536 29.86 18.02 -4.81
CA GLU A 536 29.63 19.30 -5.50
C GLU A 536 28.90 20.33 -4.62
N LYS A 537 27.95 19.91 -3.79
CA LYS A 537 27.22 20.82 -2.89
C LYS A 537 28.06 21.37 -1.74
N LYS A 538 29.14 20.71 -1.34
CA LYS A 538 30.03 21.19 -0.25
C LYS A 538 31.13 22.15 -0.70
N ASN A 539 31.53 22.18 -1.98
CA ASN A 539 32.74 22.88 -2.40
C ASN A 539 32.55 24.05 -3.38
N ASN A 540 31.31 24.48 -3.66
CA ASN A 540 31.03 25.67 -4.49
C ASN A 540 31.84 25.73 -5.81
N ILE A 541 31.96 24.59 -6.55
CA ILE A 541 32.55 24.56 -7.89
C ILE A 541 31.45 24.76 -8.90
N ALA A 542 31.54 25.81 -9.69
CA ALA A 542 30.67 26.04 -10.84
C ALA A 542 31.48 25.90 -12.13
N ILE A 543 31.00 25.12 -13.08
CA ILE A 543 31.58 25.00 -14.42
C ILE A 543 30.56 25.46 -15.46
N TYR A 544 31.01 26.26 -16.42
CA TYR A 544 30.16 26.76 -17.49
C TYR A 544 31.00 27.24 -18.71
N PRO A 545 30.41 27.23 -19.95
CA PRO A 545 29.15 26.58 -20.27
C PRO A 545 29.28 25.06 -20.20
N ASN A 546 28.16 24.37 -19.92
CA ASN A 546 28.07 22.92 -20.05
C ASN A 546 26.74 22.60 -20.73
N PRO A 547 26.74 22.09 -21.99
CA PRO A 547 27.87 21.67 -22.81
C PRO A 547 28.81 22.81 -23.24
N VAL A 548 30.10 22.46 -23.42
CA VAL A 548 31.18 23.39 -23.82
C VAL A 548 31.69 23.10 -25.23
N SER A 549 31.96 24.19 -26.00
CA SER A 549 32.67 24.06 -27.29
C SER A 549 34.19 24.18 -27.12
N ASP A 550 34.70 25.34 -26.68
CA ASP A 550 36.14 25.57 -26.68
C ASP A 550 36.70 25.95 -25.31
N ILE A 551 36.01 26.75 -24.54
CA ILE A 551 36.49 27.29 -23.27
C ILE A 551 35.55 26.90 -22.14
N LEU A 552 36.02 26.04 -21.23
CA LEU A 552 35.35 25.67 -19.99
C LEU A 552 35.80 26.63 -18.89
N THR A 553 34.86 27.33 -18.28
CA THR A 553 35.15 28.16 -17.11
C THR A 553 34.91 27.33 -15.85
N VAL A 554 35.88 27.35 -14.95
CA VAL A 554 35.82 26.74 -13.62
C VAL A 554 35.87 27.86 -12.60
N SER A 555 34.79 28.03 -11.82
CA SER A 555 34.70 29.03 -10.74
C SER A 555 34.64 28.31 -9.40
N MET A 556 35.58 28.64 -8.50
CA MET A 556 35.67 27.99 -7.21
C MET A 556 36.39 28.85 -6.17
N LYS A 557 36.18 28.58 -4.90
CA LYS A 557 36.89 29.21 -3.77
C LYS A 557 38.01 28.28 -3.30
N ILE A 558 39.22 28.50 -3.80
CA ILE A 558 40.45 27.82 -3.33
C ILE A 558 41.43 28.86 -2.77
N ASN A 559 42.29 28.45 -1.85
CA ASN A 559 43.26 29.32 -1.20
C ASN A 559 44.66 29.19 -1.75
N LYS A 560 44.92 28.18 -2.61
CA LYS A 560 46.19 27.90 -3.30
C LYS A 560 45.91 27.32 -4.68
N ASP A 561 46.93 27.34 -5.52
CA ASP A 561 46.85 26.71 -6.84
C ASP A 561 46.73 25.20 -6.74
N GLU A 562 45.81 24.60 -7.52
CA GLU A 562 45.53 23.17 -7.55
C GLU A 562 45.62 22.62 -8.99
N LYS A 563 45.94 21.33 -9.11
CA LYS A 563 45.90 20.64 -10.40
C LYS A 563 44.51 20.21 -10.77
N ALA A 564 44.06 20.61 -11.95
CA ALA A 564 42.83 20.18 -12.60
C ALA A 564 43.15 19.15 -13.66
N GLU A 565 42.63 17.94 -13.49
CA GLU A 565 42.83 16.79 -14.40
C GLU A 565 41.49 16.49 -15.09
N ILE A 566 41.54 16.27 -16.42
CA ILE A 566 40.38 15.89 -17.23
C ILE A 566 40.56 14.44 -17.66
N TYR A 567 39.52 13.65 -17.45
CA TYR A 567 39.46 12.24 -17.81
C TYR A 567 38.32 11.99 -18.79
N ASN A 568 38.52 11.07 -19.74
CA ASN A 568 37.42 10.54 -20.54
C ASN A 568 36.60 9.49 -19.74
N MET A 569 35.51 9.02 -20.30
CA MET A 569 34.62 8.07 -19.61
C MET A 569 35.21 6.65 -19.46
N GLU A 570 36.34 6.38 -20.11
CA GLU A 570 37.16 5.16 -19.96
C GLU A 570 38.16 5.28 -18.79
N GLY A 571 38.17 6.42 -18.07
CA GLY A 571 39.08 6.68 -16.96
C GLY A 571 40.49 7.08 -17.35
N ARG A 572 40.75 7.34 -18.64
CA ARG A 572 42.06 7.80 -19.13
C ARG A 572 42.18 9.32 -18.97
N LYS A 573 43.24 9.78 -18.30
CA LYS A 573 43.56 11.20 -18.22
C LYS A 573 43.92 11.76 -19.61
N VAL A 574 43.16 12.75 -20.09
CA VAL A 574 43.31 13.37 -21.40
C VAL A 574 43.93 14.77 -21.34
N MET A 575 43.86 15.40 -20.16
CA MET A 575 44.41 16.74 -19.95
C MET A 575 44.75 16.98 -18.48
N GLU A 576 45.76 17.83 -18.21
CA GLU A 576 46.10 18.38 -16.91
C GLU A 576 46.41 19.86 -17.05
N THR A 577 45.90 20.69 -16.13
CA THR A 577 46.21 22.12 -16.06
C THR A 577 46.24 22.57 -14.60
N THR A 578 46.74 23.77 -14.34
CA THR A 578 46.71 24.38 -12.99
C THR A 578 45.63 25.45 -12.96
N ILE A 579 44.84 25.45 -11.89
CA ILE A 579 43.80 26.45 -11.60
C ILE A 579 44.08 27.15 -10.29
N GLY A 580 43.89 28.46 -10.27
CA GLY A 580 44.13 29.32 -9.11
C GLY A 580 42.84 29.83 -8.48
N LYS A 581 42.97 30.71 -7.52
CA LYS A 581 41.83 31.33 -6.79
C LYS A 581 40.88 32.06 -7.75
N GLY A 582 39.59 31.77 -7.65
CA GLY A 582 38.54 32.49 -8.36
C GLY A 582 38.09 31.80 -9.65
N LYS A 583 37.91 32.59 -10.70
CA LYS A 583 37.42 32.12 -12.00
C LYS A 583 38.59 31.76 -12.91
N ASN A 584 38.66 30.50 -13.38
CA ASN A 584 39.68 30.00 -14.29
C ASN A 584 39.06 29.57 -15.62
N THR A 585 39.81 29.62 -16.69
CA THR A 585 39.40 29.14 -18.02
C THR A 585 40.31 28.02 -18.49
N ILE A 586 39.71 26.95 -18.98
CA ILE A 586 40.41 25.78 -19.53
C ILE A 586 40.06 25.68 -21.03
N ASN A 587 41.05 25.69 -21.90
CA ASN A 587 40.80 25.46 -23.31
C ASN A 587 40.66 23.96 -23.58
N VAL A 588 39.46 23.55 -23.98
CA VAL A 588 39.06 22.16 -24.28
C VAL A 588 38.77 21.95 -25.78
N SER A 589 39.14 22.91 -26.66
CA SER A 589 38.84 22.83 -28.10
C SER A 589 39.44 21.59 -28.78
N HIS A 590 40.55 21.07 -28.26
CA HIS A 590 41.24 19.89 -28.78
C HIS A 590 40.65 18.55 -28.30
N LEU A 591 39.71 18.57 -27.37
CA LEU A 591 39.03 17.35 -26.96
C LEU A 591 37.96 16.94 -27.99
N GLN A 592 37.79 15.65 -28.16
CA GLN A 592 36.74 15.12 -29.02
C GLN A 592 35.37 15.35 -28.39
N ILE A 593 34.31 15.36 -29.20
CA ILE A 593 32.92 15.43 -28.72
C ILE A 593 32.66 14.25 -27.82
N GLY A 594 32.10 14.49 -26.62
CA GLY A 594 31.82 13.45 -25.66
C GLY A 594 31.74 13.94 -24.21
N ASP A 595 31.57 13.00 -23.29
CA ASP A 595 31.49 13.22 -21.87
C ASP A 595 32.86 13.14 -21.20
N TYR A 596 33.12 14.06 -20.28
CA TYR A 596 34.41 14.17 -19.58
C TYR A 596 34.17 14.41 -18.08
N LEU A 597 35.15 13.98 -17.28
CA LEU A 597 35.20 14.22 -15.84
C LEU A 597 36.36 15.18 -15.52
N LEU A 598 36.07 16.33 -14.94
CA LEU A 598 37.06 17.26 -14.39
C LEU A 598 37.27 16.91 -12.91
N ARG A 599 38.51 16.57 -12.53
CA ARG A 599 38.94 16.32 -11.16
C ARG A 599 39.92 17.41 -10.68
N ILE A 600 39.74 17.89 -9.44
CA ILE A 600 40.66 18.84 -8.82
C ILE A 600 41.39 18.12 -7.69
N LYS A 601 42.71 17.91 -7.89
CA LYS A 601 43.52 16.97 -7.10
C LYS A 601 43.65 17.37 -5.64
N GLY A 602 43.65 18.44 -5.18
CA GLY A 602 43.79 18.84 -3.76
C GLY A 602 42.51 18.90 -2.99
N LEU A 603 41.35 18.69 -3.62
CA LEU A 603 40.01 18.83 -3.03
C LEU A 603 39.18 17.54 -3.09
N GLU A 604 39.72 16.47 -3.68
CA GLU A 604 38.98 15.21 -3.94
C GLU A 604 37.61 15.41 -4.62
N VAL A 605 37.49 16.49 -5.42
CA VAL A 605 36.24 16.86 -6.09
C VAL A 605 36.33 16.58 -7.58
N SER A 606 35.26 16.00 -8.12
CA SER A 606 35.11 15.74 -9.56
C SER A 606 33.76 16.30 -10.03
N THR A 607 33.73 16.81 -11.25
CA THR A 607 32.51 17.29 -11.89
C THR A 607 32.46 16.92 -13.36
N LYS A 608 31.28 16.59 -13.89
CA LYS A 608 31.10 16.16 -15.28
C LYS A 608 30.83 17.36 -16.19
N PHE A 609 31.42 17.36 -17.40
CA PHE A 609 31.02 18.28 -18.46
C PHE A 609 30.90 17.55 -19.80
N ILE A 610 30.17 18.16 -20.72
CA ILE A 610 29.92 17.66 -22.07
C ILE A 610 30.64 18.55 -23.05
N LYS A 611 31.53 17.98 -23.87
CA LYS A 611 32.18 18.64 -25.03
C LYS A 611 31.28 18.44 -26.24
N LYS A 612 30.92 19.52 -26.92
CA LYS A 612 30.14 19.51 -28.16
C LYS A 612 30.94 20.07 -29.36
#